data_ef1de3c516006c08bdb19235e3abe36a
#
_entry.id   ef1de3c516006c08bdb19235e3abe36a
#
_cell.length_a   1.000
_cell.length_b   1.000
_cell.length_c   1.000
_cell.angle_alpha   90.00
_cell.angle_beta   90.00
_cell.angle_gamma   90.00
#
_symmetry.space_group_name_H-M   'P 1'
#
loop_
_entity.id
_entity.type
_entity.pdbx_description
1 polymer ?
#
loop_
_entity_poly.entity_id
_entity_poly.type
_entity_poly.pdbx_seq_one_letter_code
_entity_poly.pdbx_strand_id
1 'polypeptide(L)'
;MARWPSSVLPEPVDDDLVVETPLRPRTLEEYIGQESIRENLRVQIAAARARGDVLDHVLLYGPPGLGKTSLAHVVANELGVGIRATSGPVLERPGDLAAILSNVERGQVFFIDEIHRLNHVVEETLYPAMEDFQLDLVVGQGPTTRSIKLPLKPFCLIGATTRAGLLTSALRDRFGATFRLDFYGREDLHRILRRAAAILGARLEDEGAVEIARRARGTPRIANRLLRRVRDFADVRAEGRIDRTVARDALRLLDVDEAGFDKMDRALLLTIVDKFAGGPVGLDTLAAAVGEERDTIEDVYEPFLIQEGFLVRTAKGRMATALAYAHFGRRADVPPAPTQQKLL
;
A
#
# COMPACT_ATOMS: atom_id res chain seq x y z
N MET A 1 -14.89 -14.45 28.34
CA MET A 1 -13.63 -13.90 27.83
C MET A 1 -13.71 -13.96 26.32
N ALA A 2 -14.02 -12.85 25.67
CA ALA A 2 -14.05 -12.80 24.21
C ALA A 2 -12.60 -12.84 23.68
N ARG A 3 -12.29 -13.84 22.86
CA ARG A 3 -11.01 -13.90 22.15
C ARG A 3 -11.03 -12.83 21.07
N TRP A 4 -10.15 -11.84 21.19
CA TRP A 4 -9.83 -10.91 20.12
C TRP A 4 -9.15 -11.65 18.96
N PRO A 5 -9.41 -11.28 17.70
CA PRO A 5 -8.71 -11.88 16.57
C PRO A 5 -7.21 -11.59 16.68
N SER A 6 -6.42 -12.65 16.64
CA SER A 6 -4.97 -12.64 16.95
C SER A 6 -4.08 -12.23 15.76
N SER A 7 -4.63 -11.68 14.68
CA SER A 7 -3.84 -11.26 13.52
C SER A 7 -4.04 -9.78 13.22
N VAL A 8 -2.93 -9.04 13.33
CA VAL A 8 -2.80 -7.65 12.87
C VAL A 8 -2.46 -7.66 11.36
N LEU A 9 -3.03 -8.59 10.59
CA LEU A 9 -2.71 -8.80 9.18
C LEU A 9 -3.35 -7.78 8.25
N PRO A 10 -2.71 -7.47 7.11
CA PRO A 10 -3.10 -6.41 6.19
C PRO A 10 -4.13 -6.83 5.13
N GLU A 11 -4.73 -8.00 5.21
CA GLU A 11 -5.86 -8.29 4.34
C GLU A 11 -7.05 -7.41 4.71
N PRO A 12 -7.64 -6.67 3.77
CA PRO A 12 -8.86 -5.93 4.04
C PRO A 12 -9.97 -6.93 4.28
N VAL A 13 -10.38 -7.07 5.54
CA VAL A 13 -11.71 -7.60 5.84
C VAL A 13 -12.69 -6.54 5.31
N ASP A 14 -13.80 -6.93 4.69
CA ASP A 14 -14.78 -6.00 4.11
C ASP A 14 -15.20 -4.87 5.09
N ASP A 15 -15.20 -5.15 6.39
CA ASP A 15 -15.43 -4.16 7.46
C ASP A 15 -14.38 -3.04 7.50
N ASP A 16 -13.12 -3.31 7.14
CA ASP A 16 -12.07 -2.28 7.11
C ASP A 16 -12.28 -1.27 5.98
N LEU A 17 -12.82 -1.68 4.84
CA LEU A 17 -13.09 -0.79 3.70
C LEU A 17 -14.21 0.22 4.01
N VAL A 18 -15.25 -0.21 4.72
CA VAL A 18 -16.38 0.66 5.09
C VAL A 18 -15.95 1.73 6.10
N VAL A 19 -15.03 1.41 7.00
CA VAL A 19 -14.59 2.32 8.07
C VAL A 19 -13.39 3.19 7.65
N GLU A 20 -12.60 2.78 6.64
CA GLU A 20 -11.49 3.61 6.12
C GLU A 20 -11.99 4.77 5.25
N THR A 21 -13.15 4.64 4.61
CA THR A 21 -13.68 5.65 3.69
C THR A 21 -13.82 7.04 4.32
N PRO A 22 -14.35 7.21 5.56
CA PRO A 22 -14.44 8.52 6.19
C PRO A 22 -13.08 9.15 6.54
N LEU A 23 -12.05 8.32 6.75
CA LEU A 23 -10.70 8.78 7.12
C LEU A 23 -9.86 9.19 5.92
N ARG A 24 -10.28 8.89 4.69
CA ARG A 24 -9.53 9.23 3.49
C ARG A 24 -9.46 10.75 3.30
N PRO A 25 -8.28 11.30 2.95
CA PRO A 25 -8.16 12.69 2.56
C PRO A 25 -8.95 12.94 1.27
N ARG A 26 -9.52 14.14 1.14
CA ARG A 26 -10.28 14.55 -0.04
C ARG A 26 -9.51 15.47 -0.97
N THR A 27 -8.53 16.18 -0.46
CA THR A 27 -7.71 17.16 -1.20
C THR A 27 -6.23 16.87 -1.02
N LEU A 28 -5.38 17.46 -1.87
CA LEU A 28 -3.93 17.40 -1.71
C LEU A 28 -3.45 18.07 -0.41
N GLU A 29 -4.20 19.03 0.12
CA GLU A 29 -3.87 19.67 1.41
C GLU A 29 -4.11 18.73 2.58
N GLU A 30 -5.19 17.96 2.54
CA GLU A 30 -5.50 16.95 3.56
C GLU A 30 -4.59 15.71 3.47
N TYR A 31 -3.96 15.48 2.32
CA TYR A 31 -3.07 14.34 2.10
C TYR A 31 -1.71 14.62 2.74
N ILE A 32 -1.48 14.13 3.95
CA ILE A 32 -0.27 14.35 4.75
C ILE A 32 0.87 13.48 4.21
N GLY A 33 2.09 14.02 4.19
CA GLY A 33 3.30 13.36 3.72
C GLY A 33 3.44 13.33 2.20
N GLN A 34 4.43 12.61 1.68
CA GLN A 34 4.72 12.46 0.24
C GLN A 34 4.85 13.83 -0.48
N GLU A 35 5.53 14.80 0.13
CA GLU A 35 5.55 16.20 -0.29
C GLU A 35 5.94 16.38 -1.77
N SER A 36 6.98 15.67 -2.24
CA SER A 36 7.43 15.75 -3.63
C SER A 36 6.35 15.27 -4.60
N ILE A 37 5.63 14.21 -4.27
CA ILE A 37 4.54 13.67 -5.11
C ILE A 37 3.38 14.65 -5.15
N ARG A 38 3.00 15.20 -3.99
CA ARG A 38 1.92 16.18 -3.87
C ARG A 38 2.18 17.43 -4.70
N GLU A 39 3.41 17.96 -4.63
CA GLU A 39 3.77 19.15 -5.38
C GLU A 39 3.78 18.90 -6.89
N ASN A 40 4.35 17.76 -7.34
CA ASN A 40 4.30 17.37 -8.73
C ASN A 40 2.86 17.24 -9.25
N LEU A 41 1.99 16.54 -8.51
CA LEU A 41 0.58 16.40 -8.88
C LEU A 41 -0.16 17.74 -8.90
N ARG A 42 0.13 18.64 -7.95
CA ARG A 42 -0.46 19.98 -7.92
C ARG A 42 -0.14 20.76 -9.20
N VAL A 43 1.12 20.73 -9.64
CA VAL A 43 1.55 21.39 -10.87
C VAL A 43 0.90 20.77 -12.09
N GLN A 44 0.89 19.43 -12.19
CA GLN A 44 0.31 18.71 -13.33
C GLN A 44 -1.20 18.93 -13.44
N ILE A 45 -1.93 18.87 -12.33
CA ILE A 45 -3.37 19.10 -12.27
C ILE A 45 -3.69 20.55 -12.67
N ALA A 46 -2.94 21.54 -12.12
CA ALA A 46 -3.14 22.94 -12.45
C ALA A 46 -2.88 23.21 -13.94
N ALA A 47 -1.83 22.61 -14.50
CA ALA A 47 -1.49 22.75 -15.92
C ALA A 47 -2.54 22.11 -16.83
N ALA A 48 -3.03 20.89 -16.52
CA ALA A 48 -4.08 20.22 -17.27
C ALA A 48 -5.38 21.04 -17.27
N ARG A 49 -5.78 21.56 -16.10
CA ARG A 49 -6.94 22.45 -15.97
C ARG A 49 -6.81 23.74 -16.80
N ALA A 50 -5.63 24.37 -16.75
CA ALA A 50 -5.39 25.63 -17.48
C ALA A 50 -5.47 25.46 -19.00
N ARG A 51 -5.07 24.30 -19.53
CA ARG A 51 -5.15 23.96 -20.96
C ARG A 51 -6.49 23.37 -21.37
N GLY A 52 -7.34 22.93 -20.44
CA GLY A 52 -8.55 22.15 -20.72
C GLY A 52 -8.26 20.72 -21.20
N ASP A 53 -7.06 20.23 -20.88
CA ASP A 53 -6.61 18.89 -21.24
C ASP A 53 -6.99 17.87 -20.17
N VAL A 54 -6.90 16.59 -20.55
CA VAL A 54 -6.97 15.48 -19.59
C VAL A 54 -5.59 15.32 -18.94
N LEU A 55 -5.57 14.98 -17.65
CA LEU A 55 -4.32 14.67 -16.96
C LEU A 55 -3.67 13.42 -17.58
N ASP A 56 -2.35 13.46 -17.75
CA ASP A 56 -1.58 12.30 -18.19
C ASP A 56 -1.81 11.09 -17.31
N HIS A 57 -1.58 9.88 -17.85
CA HIS A 57 -1.68 8.65 -17.08
C HIS A 57 -0.61 8.61 -15.97
N VAL A 58 -1.00 8.17 -14.78
CA VAL A 58 -0.16 8.17 -13.57
C VAL A 58 0.02 6.77 -13.03
N LEU A 59 1.25 6.36 -12.75
CA LEU A 59 1.58 5.13 -12.06
C LEU A 59 1.99 5.42 -10.62
N LEU A 60 1.28 4.82 -9.66
CA LEU A 60 1.58 4.88 -8.23
C LEU A 60 2.13 3.53 -7.77
N TYR A 61 3.34 3.49 -7.21
CA TYR A 61 3.90 2.23 -6.74
C TYR A 61 4.56 2.37 -5.36
N GLY A 62 4.69 1.26 -4.66
CA GLY A 62 5.29 1.20 -3.33
C GLY A 62 4.58 0.21 -2.42
N PRO A 63 5.08 -0.04 -1.20
CA PRO A 63 4.52 -0.96 -0.24
C PRO A 63 3.01 -0.79 0.00
N PRO A 64 2.32 -1.83 0.49
CA PRO A 64 0.89 -1.73 0.77
C PRO A 64 0.58 -0.75 1.91
N GLY A 65 -0.62 -0.16 1.90
CA GLY A 65 -1.10 0.70 2.98
C GLY A 65 -0.55 2.13 3.02
N LEU A 66 0.23 2.56 2.01
CA LEU A 66 0.83 3.90 1.94
C LEU A 66 -0.11 4.97 1.33
N GLY A 67 -1.32 4.60 0.92
CA GLY A 67 -2.32 5.56 0.45
C GLY A 67 -2.41 5.72 -1.07
N LYS A 68 -1.91 4.78 -1.89
CA LYS A 68 -2.03 4.81 -3.36
C LYS A 68 -3.47 5.03 -3.83
N THR A 69 -4.41 4.21 -3.34
CA THR A 69 -5.84 4.33 -3.63
C THR A 69 -6.42 5.67 -3.16
N SER A 70 -6.02 6.14 -1.97
CA SER A 70 -6.45 7.45 -1.45
C SER A 70 -5.96 8.59 -2.34
N LEU A 71 -4.72 8.51 -2.84
CA LEU A 71 -4.15 9.52 -3.72
C LEU A 71 -4.88 9.58 -5.07
N ALA A 72 -5.27 8.42 -5.63
CA ALA A 72 -6.10 8.38 -6.84
C ALA A 72 -7.46 9.09 -6.65
N HIS A 73 -8.11 8.89 -5.51
CA HIS A 73 -9.34 9.62 -5.17
C HIS A 73 -9.10 11.12 -4.99
N VAL A 74 -8.00 11.51 -4.35
CA VAL A 74 -7.62 12.92 -4.20
C VAL A 74 -7.40 13.58 -5.56
N VAL A 75 -6.70 12.92 -6.48
CA VAL A 75 -6.48 13.43 -7.85
C VAL A 75 -7.82 13.63 -8.57
N ALA A 76 -8.74 12.67 -8.50
CA ALA A 76 -10.07 12.82 -9.11
C ALA A 76 -10.85 13.99 -8.50
N ASN A 77 -10.83 14.16 -7.18
CA ASN A 77 -11.46 15.27 -6.49
C ASN A 77 -10.85 16.62 -6.88
N GLU A 78 -9.51 16.70 -6.91
CA GLU A 78 -8.80 17.90 -7.36
C GLU A 78 -9.10 18.26 -8.82
N LEU A 79 -9.24 17.29 -9.70
CA LEU A 79 -9.68 17.51 -11.07
C LEU A 79 -11.16 17.91 -11.17
N GLY A 80 -11.95 17.65 -10.14
CA GLY A 80 -13.41 17.87 -10.14
C GLY A 80 -14.17 16.86 -11.01
N VAL A 81 -13.62 15.63 -11.14
CA VAL A 81 -14.19 14.57 -12.00
C VAL A 81 -14.51 13.31 -11.18
N GLY A 82 -15.33 12.44 -11.77
CA GLY A 82 -15.59 11.13 -11.18
C GLY A 82 -14.40 10.17 -11.29
N ILE A 83 -14.41 9.15 -10.43
CA ILE A 83 -13.46 8.03 -10.49
C ILE A 83 -14.21 6.71 -10.72
N ARG A 84 -13.71 5.89 -11.65
CA ARG A 84 -14.08 4.50 -11.83
C ARG A 84 -12.95 3.64 -11.32
N ALA A 85 -13.19 2.87 -10.27
CA ALA A 85 -12.17 2.05 -9.64
C ALA A 85 -12.44 0.56 -9.90
N THR A 86 -11.38 -0.17 -10.19
CA THR A 86 -11.34 -1.62 -10.32
C THR A 86 -10.00 -2.15 -9.83
N SER A 87 -9.77 -3.46 -9.91
CA SER A 87 -8.47 -4.07 -9.62
C SER A 87 -8.03 -4.99 -10.75
N GLY A 88 -6.71 -5.23 -10.86
CA GLY A 88 -6.15 -6.12 -11.88
C GLY A 88 -6.82 -7.49 -11.92
N PRO A 89 -6.99 -8.20 -10.78
CA PRO A 89 -7.63 -9.51 -10.75
C PRO A 89 -9.09 -9.56 -11.23
N VAL A 90 -9.82 -8.45 -11.16
CA VAL A 90 -11.23 -8.37 -11.61
C VAL A 90 -11.34 -8.27 -13.14
N LEU A 91 -10.29 -7.79 -13.78
CA LEU A 91 -10.24 -7.64 -15.24
C LEU A 91 -9.71 -8.92 -15.88
N GLU A 92 -10.58 -9.90 -16.08
CA GLU A 92 -10.19 -11.20 -16.61
C GLU A 92 -10.15 -11.24 -18.14
N ARG A 93 -10.97 -10.42 -18.80
CA ARG A 93 -11.15 -10.43 -20.27
C ARG A 93 -11.15 -9.01 -20.86
N PRO A 94 -10.77 -8.84 -22.13
CA PRO A 94 -10.88 -7.55 -22.84
C PRO A 94 -12.29 -6.93 -22.77
N GLY A 95 -13.34 -7.77 -22.75
CA GLY A 95 -14.71 -7.31 -22.62
C GLY A 95 -15.02 -6.61 -21.28
N ASP A 96 -14.37 -7.02 -20.19
CA ASP A 96 -14.56 -6.38 -18.88
C ASP A 96 -13.98 -4.97 -18.89
N LEU A 97 -12.80 -4.81 -19.50
CA LEU A 97 -12.17 -3.51 -19.71
C LEU A 97 -13.03 -2.62 -20.62
N ALA A 98 -13.55 -3.17 -21.72
CA ALA A 98 -14.42 -2.45 -22.65
C ALA A 98 -15.72 -1.99 -21.98
N ALA A 99 -16.35 -2.83 -21.16
CA ALA A 99 -17.57 -2.48 -20.44
C ALA A 99 -17.36 -1.32 -19.47
N ILE A 100 -16.19 -1.22 -18.83
CA ILE A 100 -15.87 -0.11 -17.94
C ILE A 100 -15.53 1.14 -18.76
N LEU A 101 -14.60 1.06 -19.71
CA LEU A 101 -14.06 2.21 -20.44
C LEU A 101 -15.10 2.87 -21.37
N SER A 102 -16.05 2.10 -21.94
CA SER A 102 -17.14 2.66 -22.75
C SER A 102 -18.07 3.60 -21.95
N ASN A 103 -18.09 3.46 -20.61
CA ASN A 103 -18.88 4.28 -19.70
C ASN A 103 -18.07 5.37 -18.98
N VAL A 104 -16.80 5.55 -19.32
CA VAL A 104 -15.95 6.60 -18.75
C VAL A 104 -16.23 7.92 -19.47
N GLU A 105 -16.43 8.99 -18.71
CA GLU A 105 -16.65 10.33 -19.25
C GLU A 105 -15.30 11.04 -19.49
N ARG A 106 -15.32 12.08 -20.36
CA ARG A 106 -14.12 12.87 -20.65
C ARG A 106 -13.49 13.42 -19.35
N GLY A 107 -12.22 13.18 -19.19
CA GLY A 107 -11.42 13.65 -18.04
C GLY A 107 -11.61 12.83 -16.78
N GLN A 108 -12.53 11.86 -16.72
CA GLN A 108 -12.66 10.99 -15.55
C GLN A 108 -11.38 10.21 -15.28
N VAL A 109 -11.19 9.87 -14.00
CA VAL A 109 -10.12 8.97 -13.56
C VAL A 109 -10.61 7.52 -13.67
N PHE A 110 -9.85 6.70 -14.39
CA PHE A 110 -9.97 5.25 -14.35
C PHE A 110 -8.85 4.72 -13.45
N PHE A 111 -9.18 4.08 -12.34
CA PHE A 111 -8.23 3.58 -11.37
C PHE A 111 -8.17 2.06 -11.39
N ILE A 112 -6.97 1.50 -11.56
CA ILE A 112 -6.74 0.05 -11.48
C ILE A 112 -5.77 -0.22 -10.33
N ASP A 113 -6.28 -0.83 -9.25
CA ASP A 113 -5.44 -1.31 -8.15
C ASP A 113 -4.78 -2.64 -8.52
N GLU A 114 -3.59 -2.90 -7.99
CA GLU A 114 -2.77 -4.09 -8.30
C GLU A 114 -2.66 -4.35 -9.82
N ILE A 115 -2.37 -3.29 -10.58
CA ILE A 115 -2.32 -3.33 -12.06
C ILE A 115 -1.33 -4.36 -12.59
N HIS A 116 -0.30 -4.75 -11.82
CA HIS A 116 0.64 -5.82 -12.18
C HIS A 116 0.01 -7.21 -12.27
N ARG A 117 -1.24 -7.38 -11.78
CA ARG A 117 -1.99 -8.63 -11.84
C ARG A 117 -2.91 -8.73 -13.06
N LEU A 118 -2.87 -7.75 -13.96
CA LEU A 118 -3.53 -7.88 -15.25
C LEU A 118 -2.96 -9.06 -16.02
N ASN A 119 -3.82 -9.85 -16.65
CA ASN A 119 -3.33 -10.84 -17.59
C ASN A 119 -2.87 -10.15 -18.89
N HIS A 120 -1.98 -10.80 -19.62
CA HIS A 120 -1.33 -10.25 -20.81
C HIS A 120 -2.32 -9.75 -21.88
N VAL A 121 -3.44 -10.45 -22.09
CA VAL A 121 -4.41 -10.08 -23.13
C VAL A 121 -5.16 -8.79 -22.77
N VAL A 122 -5.52 -8.61 -21.49
CA VAL A 122 -6.14 -7.38 -21.01
C VAL A 122 -5.12 -6.24 -21.01
N GLU A 123 -3.88 -6.51 -20.64
CA GLU A 123 -2.80 -5.52 -20.68
C GLU A 123 -2.57 -5.00 -22.09
N GLU A 124 -2.47 -5.88 -23.11
CA GLU A 124 -2.33 -5.48 -24.51
C GLU A 124 -3.53 -4.67 -25.04
N THR A 125 -4.74 -5.02 -24.56
CA THR A 125 -5.95 -4.26 -24.93
C THR A 125 -5.96 -2.86 -24.30
N LEU A 126 -5.27 -2.67 -23.17
CA LEU A 126 -5.17 -1.37 -22.50
C LEU A 126 -4.24 -0.39 -23.26
N TYR A 127 -3.25 -0.86 -24.00
CA TYR A 127 -2.29 0.00 -24.69
C TYR A 127 -2.94 1.00 -25.68
N PRO A 128 -3.75 0.59 -26.66
CA PRO A 128 -4.42 1.54 -27.55
C PRO A 128 -5.45 2.41 -26.80
N ALA A 129 -6.00 1.94 -25.69
CA ALA A 129 -6.88 2.75 -24.86
C ALA A 129 -6.13 3.91 -24.18
N MET A 130 -4.85 3.71 -23.81
CA MET A 130 -4.00 4.75 -23.22
C MET A 130 -3.43 5.72 -24.26
N GLU A 131 -3.01 5.22 -25.41
CA GLU A 131 -2.32 6.04 -26.43
C GLU A 131 -3.31 6.80 -27.32
N ASP A 132 -4.31 6.09 -27.86
CA ASP A 132 -5.19 6.58 -28.93
C ASP A 132 -6.64 6.78 -28.46
N PHE A 133 -6.94 6.50 -27.19
CA PHE A 133 -8.31 6.49 -26.67
C PHE A 133 -9.26 5.65 -27.53
N GLN A 134 -8.84 4.43 -27.86
CA GLN A 134 -9.63 3.45 -28.60
C GLN A 134 -9.38 2.04 -28.08
N LEU A 135 -10.37 1.17 -28.23
CA LEU A 135 -10.23 -0.26 -27.94
C LEU A 135 -10.35 -1.04 -29.25
N ASP A 136 -9.43 -1.97 -29.46
CA ASP A 136 -9.51 -2.96 -30.53
C ASP A 136 -10.15 -4.24 -29.98
N LEU A 137 -11.43 -4.46 -30.36
CA LEU A 137 -12.19 -5.61 -29.89
C LEU A 137 -12.35 -6.63 -30.99
N VAL A 138 -12.03 -7.87 -30.73
CA VAL A 138 -12.28 -8.99 -31.63
C VAL A 138 -13.64 -9.58 -31.35
N VAL A 139 -14.57 -9.46 -32.28
CA VAL A 139 -15.95 -9.93 -32.16
C VAL A 139 -16.21 -11.04 -33.18
N GLY A 140 -16.85 -12.12 -32.74
CA GLY A 140 -17.15 -13.31 -33.56
C GLY A 140 -16.25 -14.50 -33.27
N GLN A 141 -16.54 -15.62 -33.89
CA GLN A 141 -15.78 -16.86 -33.79
C GLN A 141 -15.46 -17.42 -35.18
N GLY A 142 -14.28 -18.02 -35.35
CA GLY A 142 -13.85 -18.65 -36.60
C GLY A 142 -13.74 -17.67 -37.76
N PRO A 143 -14.15 -18.05 -38.99
CA PRO A 143 -13.94 -17.23 -40.21
C PRO A 143 -14.74 -15.92 -40.21
N THR A 144 -15.68 -15.72 -39.32
CA THR A 144 -16.49 -14.49 -39.18
C THR A 144 -15.92 -13.48 -38.18
N THR A 145 -14.74 -13.73 -37.66
CA THR A 145 -14.04 -12.85 -36.73
C THR A 145 -13.79 -11.47 -37.36
N ARG A 146 -14.22 -10.41 -36.68
CA ARG A 146 -13.98 -9.02 -37.10
C ARG A 146 -13.35 -8.24 -35.97
N SER A 147 -12.40 -7.39 -36.29
CA SER A 147 -11.89 -6.37 -35.37
C SER A 147 -12.77 -5.14 -35.47
N ILE A 148 -13.23 -4.66 -34.33
CA ILE A 148 -14.03 -3.43 -34.22
C ILE A 148 -13.24 -2.45 -33.35
N LYS A 149 -13.03 -1.23 -33.87
CA LYS A 149 -12.43 -0.13 -33.14
C LYS A 149 -13.52 0.63 -32.37
N LEU A 150 -13.49 0.60 -31.07
CA LEU A 150 -14.39 1.33 -30.19
C LEU A 150 -13.71 2.62 -29.73
N PRO A 151 -14.15 3.82 -30.19
CA PRO A 151 -13.59 5.07 -29.71
C PRO A 151 -13.97 5.30 -28.24
N LEU A 152 -13.05 5.80 -27.45
CA LEU A 152 -13.22 6.15 -26.05
C LEU A 152 -13.16 7.67 -25.86
N LYS A 153 -13.85 8.18 -24.85
CA LYS A 153 -13.60 9.55 -24.40
C LYS A 153 -12.25 9.62 -23.72
N PRO A 154 -11.42 10.67 -23.95
CA PRO A 154 -10.16 10.83 -23.25
C PRO A 154 -10.31 10.79 -21.74
N PHE A 155 -9.48 10.01 -21.06
CA PHE A 155 -9.52 9.76 -19.62
C PHE A 155 -8.10 9.72 -19.03
N CYS A 156 -7.99 9.87 -17.72
CA CYS A 156 -6.74 9.64 -17.00
C CYS A 156 -6.75 8.24 -16.38
N LEU A 157 -5.79 7.39 -16.76
CA LEU A 157 -5.56 6.13 -16.06
C LEU A 157 -4.63 6.39 -14.87
N ILE A 158 -5.04 5.96 -13.69
CA ILE A 158 -4.15 5.85 -12.53
C ILE A 158 -3.98 4.38 -12.20
N GLY A 159 -2.78 3.84 -12.44
CA GLY A 159 -2.41 2.49 -12.05
C GLY A 159 -1.77 2.49 -10.67
N ALA A 160 -2.11 1.53 -9.82
CA ALA A 160 -1.45 1.30 -8.55
C ALA A 160 -0.86 -0.10 -8.48
N THR A 161 0.34 -0.24 -7.88
CA THR A 161 0.99 -1.54 -7.70
C THR A 161 1.88 -1.58 -6.48
N THR A 162 1.97 -2.74 -5.85
CA THR A 162 3.00 -3.03 -4.84
C THR A 162 4.30 -3.52 -5.48
N ARG A 163 4.24 -4.09 -6.69
CA ARG A 163 5.32 -4.79 -7.38
C ARG A 163 5.59 -4.16 -8.76
N ALA A 164 6.18 -2.96 -8.78
CA ALA A 164 6.50 -2.26 -10.05
C ALA A 164 7.42 -3.05 -10.98
N GLY A 165 8.26 -3.94 -10.43
CA GLY A 165 9.14 -4.82 -11.21
C GLY A 165 8.42 -5.89 -12.02
N LEU A 166 7.15 -6.20 -11.72
CA LEU A 166 6.34 -7.16 -12.46
C LEU A 166 5.58 -6.52 -13.65
N LEU A 167 5.56 -5.19 -13.74
CA LEU A 167 4.98 -4.50 -14.90
C LEU A 167 5.88 -4.67 -16.11
N THR A 168 5.28 -4.92 -17.28
CA THR A 168 6.02 -4.91 -18.52
C THR A 168 6.59 -3.51 -18.80
N SER A 169 7.70 -3.42 -19.50
CA SER A 169 8.24 -2.12 -19.96
C SER A 169 7.22 -1.39 -20.83
N ALA A 170 6.54 -2.13 -21.70
CA ALA A 170 5.52 -1.60 -22.58
C ALA A 170 4.39 -0.87 -21.85
N LEU A 171 3.86 -1.44 -20.76
CA LEU A 171 2.84 -0.77 -19.95
C LEU A 171 3.43 0.42 -19.19
N ARG A 172 4.62 0.26 -18.61
CA ARG A 172 5.26 1.30 -17.79
C ARG A 172 5.54 2.57 -18.60
N ASP A 173 6.05 2.43 -19.83
CA ASP A 173 6.44 3.55 -20.68
C ASP A 173 5.25 4.39 -21.18
N ARG A 174 4.02 3.87 -21.02
CA ARG A 174 2.77 4.57 -21.34
C ARG A 174 2.25 5.48 -20.23
N PHE A 175 2.85 5.41 -19.05
CA PHE A 175 2.54 6.35 -17.99
C PHE A 175 3.37 7.63 -18.12
N GLY A 176 2.69 8.79 -18.26
CA GLY A 176 3.36 10.09 -18.34
C GLY A 176 4.00 10.53 -17.02
N ALA A 177 3.53 9.99 -15.89
CA ALA A 177 4.11 10.24 -14.58
C ALA A 177 4.16 8.95 -13.75
N THR A 178 5.28 8.74 -13.06
CA THR A 178 5.50 7.58 -12.20
C THR A 178 5.97 8.03 -10.83
N PHE A 179 5.23 7.68 -9.77
CA PHE A 179 5.53 8.09 -8.40
C PHE A 179 5.69 6.89 -7.49
N ARG A 180 6.79 6.87 -6.75
CA ARG A 180 7.04 5.92 -5.69
C ARG A 180 6.57 6.52 -4.37
N LEU A 181 5.65 5.84 -3.68
CA LEU A 181 5.27 6.16 -2.33
C LEU A 181 6.25 5.49 -1.36
N ASP A 182 6.78 6.29 -0.46
CA ASP A 182 7.69 5.82 0.59
C ASP A 182 6.98 5.72 1.94
N PHE A 183 7.60 5.00 2.88
CA PHE A 183 7.10 4.92 4.24
C PHE A 183 7.06 6.30 4.91
N TYR A 184 6.08 6.51 5.75
CA TYR A 184 5.86 7.79 6.43
C TYR A 184 6.76 7.93 7.65
N GLY A 185 7.28 9.13 7.85
CA GLY A 185 7.95 9.50 9.09
C GLY A 185 6.99 9.53 10.30
N ARG A 186 7.55 9.48 11.50
CA ARG A 186 6.75 9.49 12.74
C ARG A 186 5.91 10.76 12.89
N GLU A 187 6.43 11.89 12.45
CA GLU A 187 5.71 13.18 12.47
C GLU A 187 4.47 13.15 11.56
N ASP A 188 4.61 12.64 10.36
CA ASP A 188 3.47 12.55 9.44
C ASP A 188 2.42 11.57 9.96
N LEU A 189 2.83 10.43 10.51
CA LEU A 189 1.92 9.49 11.14
C LEU A 189 1.22 10.09 12.35
N HIS A 190 1.92 10.89 13.17
CA HIS A 190 1.32 11.63 14.26
C HIS A 190 0.22 12.58 13.75
N ARG A 191 0.50 13.37 12.70
CA ARG A 191 -0.47 14.27 12.07
C ARG A 191 -1.68 13.51 11.51
N ILE A 192 -1.44 12.36 10.85
CA ILE A 192 -2.49 11.47 10.34
C ILE A 192 -3.37 10.96 11.47
N LEU A 193 -2.78 10.50 12.57
CA LEU A 193 -3.50 10.02 13.76
C LEU A 193 -4.34 11.11 14.41
N ARG A 194 -3.81 12.32 14.55
CA ARG A 194 -4.55 13.48 15.10
C ARG A 194 -5.78 13.81 14.23
N ARG A 195 -5.59 13.84 12.90
CA ARG A 195 -6.69 14.04 11.96
C ARG A 195 -7.73 12.91 12.04
N ALA A 196 -7.28 11.66 12.05
CA ALA A 196 -8.16 10.50 12.16
C ALA A 196 -8.93 10.48 13.49
N ALA A 197 -8.28 10.80 14.61
CA ALA A 197 -8.91 10.89 15.92
C ALA A 197 -10.01 11.96 15.94
N ALA A 198 -9.78 13.14 15.35
CA ALA A 198 -10.79 14.19 15.24
C ALA A 198 -12.03 13.73 14.45
N ILE A 199 -11.83 13.02 13.33
CA ILE A 199 -12.94 12.47 12.53
C ILE A 199 -13.71 11.38 13.28
N LEU A 200 -13.00 10.54 14.05
CA LEU A 200 -13.59 9.46 14.84
C LEU A 200 -14.17 9.91 16.18
N GLY A 201 -14.01 11.19 16.56
CA GLY A 201 -14.42 11.70 17.87
C GLY A 201 -13.63 11.11 19.03
N ALA A 202 -12.42 10.59 18.80
CA ALA A 202 -11.58 9.98 19.81
C ALA A 202 -10.76 11.04 20.59
N ARG A 203 -10.73 10.93 21.93
CA ARG A 203 -9.95 11.84 22.79
C ARG A 203 -8.47 11.38 22.84
N LEU A 204 -7.73 11.65 21.76
CA LEU A 204 -6.33 11.28 21.60
C LEU A 204 -5.42 12.41 22.08
N GLU A 205 -4.56 12.12 23.07
CA GLU A 205 -3.49 13.02 23.52
C GLU A 205 -2.23 12.86 22.67
N ASP A 206 -1.37 13.88 22.71
CA ASP A 206 -0.16 13.89 21.89
C ASP A 206 0.78 12.72 22.21
N GLU A 207 0.98 12.40 23.49
CA GLU A 207 1.80 11.27 23.90
C GLU A 207 1.21 9.93 23.46
N GLY A 208 -0.11 9.80 23.46
CA GLY A 208 -0.81 8.63 22.93
C GLY A 208 -0.62 8.50 21.42
N ALA A 209 -0.73 9.62 20.70
CA ALA A 209 -0.50 9.66 19.27
C ALA A 209 0.95 9.29 18.90
N VAL A 210 1.94 9.81 19.63
CA VAL A 210 3.36 9.46 19.46
C VAL A 210 3.60 7.96 19.69
N GLU A 211 2.98 7.38 20.73
CA GLU A 211 3.13 5.95 21.04
C GLU A 211 2.53 5.07 19.93
N ILE A 212 1.38 5.43 19.38
CA ILE A 212 0.77 4.71 18.24
C ILE A 212 1.60 4.90 16.97
N ALA A 213 2.02 6.13 16.66
CA ALA A 213 2.81 6.45 15.46
C ALA A 213 4.12 5.65 15.41
N ARG A 214 4.80 5.50 16.56
CA ARG A 214 6.05 4.73 16.68
C ARG A 214 5.88 3.27 16.26
N ARG A 215 4.70 2.68 16.50
CA ARG A 215 4.41 1.26 16.23
C ARG A 215 3.62 1.02 14.94
N ALA A 216 3.35 2.08 14.18
CA ALA A 216 2.54 2.01 12.97
C ALA A 216 3.33 1.62 11.69
N ARG A 217 4.59 1.21 11.82
CA ARG A 217 5.42 0.68 10.72
C ARG A 217 5.53 1.61 9.51
N GLY A 218 5.57 2.93 9.72
CA GLY A 218 5.61 3.88 8.61
C GLY A 218 4.36 3.87 7.72
N THR A 219 3.25 3.26 8.14
CA THR A 219 2.10 2.96 7.29
C THR A 219 0.81 3.60 7.83
N PRO A 220 0.18 4.53 7.09
CA PRO A 220 -1.09 5.16 7.49
C PRO A 220 -2.22 4.17 7.77
N ARG A 221 -2.35 3.10 6.98
CA ARG A 221 -3.36 2.05 7.18
C ARG A 221 -3.19 1.38 8.55
N ILE A 222 -1.96 1.01 8.91
CA ILE A 222 -1.67 0.41 10.22
C ILE A 222 -1.92 1.43 11.33
N ALA A 223 -1.48 2.69 11.18
CA ALA A 223 -1.71 3.75 12.16
C ALA A 223 -3.20 3.91 12.46
N ASN A 224 -4.04 4.03 11.44
CA ASN A 224 -5.49 4.16 11.59
C ASN A 224 -6.13 2.92 12.22
N ARG A 225 -5.67 1.72 11.87
CA ARG A 225 -6.15 0.48 12.48
C ARG A 225 -5.78 0.38 13.96
N LEU A 226 -4.54 0.70 14.32
CA LEU A 226 -4.10 0.74 15.71
C LEU A 226 -4.89 1.78 16.51
N LEU A 227 -5.11 2.98 15.96
CA LEU A 227 -5.92 4.01 16.62
C LEU A 227 -7.33 3.51 16.96
N ARG A 228 -7.99 2.84 16.02
CA ARG A 228 -9.34 2.28 16.26
C ARG A 228 -9.32 1.27 17.41
N ARG A 229 -8.36 0.36 17.43
CA ARG A 229 -8.25 -0.66 18.48
C ARG A 229 -7.88 -0.05 19.85
N VAL A 230 -7.01 0.95 19.85
CA VAL A 230 -6.66 1.70 21.07
C VAL A 230 -7.88 2.48 21.57
N ARG A 231 -8.69 3.06 20.67
CA ARG A 231 -9.95 3.72 21.04
C ARG A 231 -10.91 2.74 21.70
N ASP A 232 -11.16 1.56 21.08
CA ASP A 232 -12.04 0.54 21.62
C ASP A 232 -11.59 0.11 23.04
N PHE A 233 -10.28 0.01 23.28
CA PHE A 233 -9.71 -0.26 24.59
C PHE A 233 -9.96 0.90 25.56
N ALA A 234 -9.73 2.14 25.12
CA ALA A 234 -9.92 3.34 25.94
C ALA A 234 -11.39 3.52 26.35
N ASP A 235 -12.32 3.28 25.43
CA ASP A 235 -13.78 3.38 25.71
C ASP A 235 -14.21 2.42 26.81
N VAL A 236 -13.59 1.22 26.88
CA VAL A 236 -13.95 0.21 27.88
C VAL A 236 -13.17 0.35 29.20
N ARG A 237 -11.92 0.85 29.16
CA ARG A 237 -11.00 0.78 30.30
C ARG A 237 -10.44 2.13 30.77
N ALA A 238 -10.67 3.22 30.05
CA ALA A 238 -10.04 4.52 30.30
C ALA A 238 -10.96 5.71 29.98
N GLU A 239 -12.29 5.55 30.15
CA GLU A 239 -13.28 6.62 29.93
C GLU A 239 -13.13 7.34 28.58
N GLY A 240 -12.63 6.62 27.57
CA GLY A 240 -12.42 7.11 26.21
C GLY A 240 -11.20 8.04 26.04
N ARG A 241 -10.33 8.20 27.04
CA ARG A 241 -9.12 9.01 26.96
C ARG A 241 -7.92 8.16 26.53
N ILE A 242 -7.19 8.60 25.52
CA ILE A 242 -6.02 7.89 24.97
C ILE A 242 -4.77 8.71 25.29
N ASP A 243 -4.18 8.47 26.45
CA ASP A 243 -2.85 8.94 26.82
C ASP A 243 -1.78 7.89 26.44
N ARG A 244 -0.52 8.16 26.77
CA ARG A 244 0.61 7.25 26.51
C ARG A 244 0.43 5.89 27.18
N THR A 245 -0.06 5.86 28.40
CA THR A 245 -0.20 4.62 29.17
C THR A 245 -1.29 3.74 28.58
N VAL A 246 -2.45 4.33 28.30
CA VAL A 246 -3.58 3.65 27.66
C VAL A 246 -3.18 3.13 26.26
N ALA A 247 -2.49 3.93 25.46
CA ALA A 247 -2.01 3.51 24.15
C ALA A 247 -1.06 2.31 24.28
N ARG A 248 -0.08 2.38 25.19
CA ARG A 248 0.89 1.29 25.41
C ARG A 248 0.22 0.00 25.87
N ASP A 249 -0.72 0.09 26.83
CA ASP A 249 -1.38 -1.08 27.39
C ASP A 249 -2.33 -1.74 26.36
N ALA A 250 -3.02 -0.92 25.57
CA ALA A 250 -3.82 -1.41 24.45
C ALA A 250 -2.96 -2.11 23.38
N LEU A 251 -1.83 -1.51 22.98
CA LEU A 251 -0.91 -2.09 21.99
C LEU A 251 -0.28 -3.39 22.49
N ARG A 252 0.03 -3.48 23.81
CA ARG A 252 0.48 -4.73 24.42
C ARG A 252 -0.61 -5.81 24.38
N LEU A 253 -1.88 -5.46 24.61
CA LEU A 253 -3.00 -6.40 24.49
C LEU A 253 -3.17 -6.90 23.04
N LEU A 254 -2.83 -6.07 22.06
CA LEU A 254 -2.83 -6.41 20.63
C LEU A 254 -1.59 -7.21 20.20
N ASP A 255 -0.70 -7.55 21.16
CA ASP A 255 0.56 -8.25 20.88
C ASP A 255 1.51 -7.49 19.93
N VAL A 256 1.45 -6.14 19.96
CA VAL A 256 2.36 -5.25 19.23
C VAL A 256 3.45 -4.76 20.17
N ASP A 257 4.69 -5.11 19.88
CA ASP A 257 5.83 -4.75 20.71
C ASP A 257 6.31 -3.29 20.53
N GLU A 258 7.40 -2.92 21.19
CA GLU A 258 7.93 -1.56 21.15
C GLU A 258 8.51 -1.15 19.79
N ALA A 259 8.94 -2.10 18.96
CA ALA A 259 9.38 -1.86 17.59
C ALA A 259 8.20 -1.83 16.59
N GLY A 260 7.00 -2.15 17.04
CA GLY A 260 5.82 -2.29 16.18
C GLY A 260 5.69 -3.67 15.56
N PHE A 261 6.45 -4.66 16.04
CA PHE A 261 6.35 -6.04 15.55
C PHE A 261 5.11 -6.72 16.11
N ASP A 262 4.38 -7.36 15.22
CA ASP A 262 3.32 -8.29 15.58
C ASP A 262 3.86 -9.72 15.78
N LYS A 263 2.95 -10.66 15.99
CA LYS A 263 3.30 -12.06 16.19
C LYS A 263 4.06 -12.66 15.00
N MET A 264 3.68 -12.28 13.76
CA MET A 264 4.30 -12.86 12.56
C MET A 264 5.70 -12.28 12.30
N ASP A 265 5.92 -10.97 12.49
CA ASP A 265 7.26 -10.39 12.40
C ASP A 265 8.24 -11.07 13.33
N ARG A 266 7.80 -11.26 14.61
CA ARG A 266 8.62 -11.94 15.60
C ARG A 266 8.86 -13.40 15.23
N ALA A 267 7.84 -14.10 14.71
CA ALA A 267 7.98 -15.48 14.25
C ALA A 267 8.96 -15.62 13.09
N LEU A 268 8.90 -14.70 12.11
CA LEU A 268 9.83 -14.65 10.98
C LEU A 268 11.26 -14.43 11.45
N LEU A 269 11.51 -13.39 12.24
CA LEU A 269 12.86 -13.06 12.71
C LEU A 269 13.42 -14.14 13.63
N LEU A 270 12.64 -14.66 14.61
CA LEU A 270 13.06 -15.74 15.50
C LEU A 270 13.30 -17.03 14.74
N THR A 271 12.52 -17.33 13.70
CA THR A 271 12.78 -18.49 12.85
C THR A 271 14.14 -18.37 12.15
N ILE A 272 14.48 -17.21 11.61
CA ILE A 272 15.80 -16.98 10.99
C ILE A 272 16.90 -17.07 12.04
N VAL A 273 16.73 -16.43 13.20
CA VAL A 273 17.75 -16.38 14.27
C VAL A 273 17.95 -17.75 14.91
N ASP A 274 16.88 -18.37 15.40
CA ASP A 274 16.97 -19.57 16.26
C ASP A 274 17.03 -20.88 15.45
N LYS A 275 16.31 -20.98 14.30
CA LYS A 275 16.27 -22.21 13.50
C LYS A 275 17.31 -22.25 12.38
N PHE A 276 17.66 -21.10 11.81
CA PHE A 276 18.58 -21.02 10.69
C PHE A 276 19.89 -20.28 11.01
N ALA A 277 20.24 -20.16 12.30
CA ALA A 277 21.47 -19.52 12.77
C ALA A 277 21.75 -18.14 12.14
N GLY A 278 20.70 -17.33 11.97
CA GLY A 278 20.77 -16.01 11.36
C GLY A 278 20.66 -15.97 9.83
N GLY A 279 20.61 -17.11 9.19
CA GLY A 279 20.53 -17.23 7.74
C GLY A 279 21.88 -17.41 7.04
N PRO A 280 21.94 -17.39 5.69
CA PRO A 280 20.84 -17.07 4.77
C PRO A 280 19.81 -18.20 4.61
N VAL A 281 18.53 -17.87 4.59
CA VAL A 281 17.43 -18.82 4.38
C VAL A 281 16.57 -18.40 3.17
N GLY A 282 16.24 -19.37 2.30
CA GLY A 282 15.39 -19.15 1.15
C GLY A 282 13.95 -18.79 1.55
N LEU A 283 13.25 -18.00 0.72
CA LEU A 283 11.87 -17.56 0.99
C LEU A 283 10.91 -18.73 1.16
N ASP A 284 10.98 -19.74 0.29
CA ASP A 284 10.09 -20.91 0.35
C ASP A 284 10.28 -21.73 1.64
N THR A 285 11.55 -21.87 2.06
CA THR A 285 11.89 -22.53 3.33
C THR A 285 11.36 -21.75 4.53
N LEU A 286 11.50 -20.43 4.50
CA LEU A 286 11.02 -19.55 5.55
C LEU A 286 9.47 -19.59 5.62
N ALA A 287 8.79 -19.50 4.48
CA ALA A 287 7.34 -19.57 4.34
C ALA A 287 6.79 -20.87 4.95
N ALA A 288 7.39 -22.00 4.58
CA ALA A 288 7.02 -23.31 5.15
C ALA A 288 7.30 -23.39 6.67
N ALA A 289 8.39 -22.78 7.15
CA ALA A 289 8.78 -22.84 8.55
C ALA A 289 7.89 -22.00 9.48
N VAL A 290 7.27 -20.92 8.97
CA VAL A 290 6.38 -20.03 9.75
C VAL A 290 4.90 -20.30 9.45
N GLY A 291 4.58 -21.08 8.40
CA GLY A 291 3.20 -21.40 8.02
C GLY A 291 2.48 -20.23 7.35
N GLU A 292 3.20 -19.42 6.55
CA GLU A 292 2.66 -18.24 5.86
C GLU A 292 2.92 -18.35 4.35
N GLU A 293 2.12 -17.66 3.54
CA GLU A 293 2.33 -17.61 2.10
C GLU A 293 3.58 -16.80 1.75
N ARG A 294 4.31 -17.28 0.73
CA ARG A 294 5.52 -16.62 0.24
C ARG A 294 5.29 -15.15 -0.14
N ASP A 295 4.23 -14.88 -0.88
CA ASP A 295 3.90 -13.54 -1.37
C ASP A 295 3.56 -12.59 -0.21
N THR A 296 2.87 -13.09 0.81
CA THR A 296 2.56 -12.33 2.03
C THR A 296 3.83 -11.95 2.77
N ILE A 297 4.81 -12.86 2.89
CA ILE A 297 6.09 -12.54 3.52
C ILE A 297 6.80 -11.45 2.71
N GLU A 298 6.90 -11.61 1.39
CA GLU A 298 7.66 -10.69 0.51
C GLU A 298 7.02 -9.30 0.39
N ASP A 299 5.69 -9.23 0.36
CA ASP A 299 4.99 -7.97 0.11
C ASP A 299 4.65 -7.20 1.39
N VAL A 300 4.42 -7.91 2.49
CA VAL A 300 3.85 -7.33 3.71
C VAL A 300 4.87 -7.21 4.83
N TYR A 301 5.61 -8.27 5.12
CA TYR A 301 6.51 -8.31 6.28
C TYR A 301 7.93 -7.85 5.96
N GLU A 302 8.54 -8.38 4.91
CA GLU A 302 9.92 -8.06 4.54
C GLU A 302 10.20 -6.58 4.34
N PRO A 303 9.34 -5.80 3.63
CA PRO A 303 9.67 -4.40 3.35
C PRO A 303 9.89 -3.57 4.61
N PHE A 304 9.08 -3.78 5.63
CA PHE A 304 9.22 -3.10 6.91
C PHE A 304 10.47 -3.58 7.66
N LEU A 305 10.68 -4.89 7.77
CA LEU A 305 11.82 -5.46 8.48
C LEU A 305 13.16 -5.07 7.84
N ILE A 306 13.20 -4.95 6.51
CA ILE A 306 14.39 -4.50 5.77
C ILE A 306 14.62 -3.02 6.01
N GLN A 307 13.57 -2.19 5.95
CA GLN A 307 13.70 -0.75 6.16
C GLN A 307 14.19 -0.41 7.56
N GLU A 308 13.63 -1.07 8.58
CA GLU A 308 14.05 -0.88 9.97
C GLU A 308 15.41 -1.55 10.29
N GLY A 309 16.00 -2.23 9.30
CA GLY A 309 17.33 -2.81 9.40
C GLY A 309 17.41 -4.12 10.19
N PHE A 310 16.29 -4.80 10.43
CA PHE A 310 16.26 -6.09 11.14
C PHE A 310 16.53 -7.28 10.22
N LEU A 311 16.26 -7.12 8.93
CA LEU A 311 16.40 -8.14 7.90
C LEU A 311 17.24 -7.63 6.73
N VAL A 312 18.06 -8.48 6.15
CA VAL A 312 18.80 -8.21 4.91
C VAL A 312 18.48 -9.28 3.88
N ARG A 313 18.20 -8.85 2.65
CA ARG A 313 18.02 -9.72 1.49
C ARG A 313 19.36 -9.89 0.76
N THR A 314 19.80 -11.12 0.58
CA THR A 314 21.03 -11.47 -0.14
C THR A 314 20.70 -12.35 -1.35
N ALA A 315 21.65 -12.58 -2.23
CA ALA A 315 21.50 -13.52 -3.36
C ALA A 315 21.22 -14.97 -2.92
N LYS A 316 21.61 -15.33 -1.67
CA LYS A 316 21.41 -16.67 -1.10
C LYS A 316 20.15 -16.78 -0.25
N GLY A 317 19.47 -15.69 0.05
CA GLY A 317 18.28 -15.66 0.90
C GLY A 317 18.25 -14.54 1.92
N ARG A 318 17.43 -14.68 2.93
CA ARG A 318 17.18 -13.71 4.00
C ARG A 318 18.10 -13.96 5.18
N MET A 319 18.62 -12.88 5.75
CA MET A 319 19.50 -12.93 6.93
C MET A 319 19.02 -11.94 7.99
N ALA A 320 19.01 -12.37 9.25
CA ALA A 320 18.80 -11.49 10.39
C ALA A 320 20.05 -10.64 10.64
N THR A 321 19.85 -9.39 11.02
CA THR A 321 20.95 -8.46 11.36
C THR A 321 21.29 -8.51 12.84
N ALA A 322 22.40 -7.89 13.25
CA ALA A 322 22.76 -7.71 14.65
C ALA A 322 21.62 -7.00 15.45
N LEU A 323 20.85 -6.13 14.78
CA LEU A 323 19.72 -5.44 15.39
C LEU A 323 18.59 -6.42 15.77
N ALA A 324 18.31 -7.41 14.91
CA ALA A 324 17.36 -8.47 15.20
C ALA A 324 17.78 -9.32 16.41
N TYR A 325 19.04 -9.70 16.48
CA TYR A 325 19.57 -10.43 17.63
C TYR A 325 19.45 -9.62 18.92
N ALA A 326 19.84 -8.34 18.90
CA ALA A 326 19.76 -7.46 20.06
C ALA A 326 18.32 -7.29 20.54
N HIS A 327 17.37 -7.15 19.62
CA HIS A 327 15.94 -7.00 19.93
C HIS A 327 15.38 -8.19 20.73
N PHE A 328 15.82 -9.41 20.40
CA PHE A 328 15.39 -10.63 21.09
C PHE A 328 16.33 -11.04 22.24
N GLY A 329 17.30 -10.21 22.62
CA GLY A 329 18.26 -10.54 23.66
C GLY A 329 19.16 -11.74 23.32
N ARG A 330 19.38 -11.99 22.03
CA ARG A 330 20.26 -13.07 21.55
C ARG A 330 21.66 -12.52 21.28
N ARG A 331 22.69 -13.37 21.43
CA ARG A 331 24.06 -13.03 21.02
C ARG A 331 24.22 -13.32 19.54
N ALA A 332 24.72 -12.35 18.80
CA ALA A 332 25.04 -12.53 17.39
C ALA A 332 26.44 -13.14 17.29
N ASP A 333 26.52 -14.42 16.97
CA ASP A 333 27.76 -15.06 16.49
C ASP A 333 27.93 -14.81 14.96
N VAL A 334 27.44 -13.70 14.46
CA VAL A 334 27.38 -13.39 13.02
C VAL A 334 28.59 -12.51 12.66
N PRO A 335 29.38 -12.88 11.62
CA PRO A 335 30.33 -11.94 11.03
C PRO A 335 29.54 -10.69 10.54
N PRO A 336 30.13 -9.49 10.60
CA PRO A 336 29.45 -8.25 10.21
C PRO A 336 28.90 -8.39 8.79
N ALA A 337 27.62 -8.05 8.62
CA ALA A 337 26.98 -8.07 7.32
C ALA A 337 27.79 -7.26 6.31
N PRO A 338 27.94 -7.73 5.06
CA PRO A 338 28.61 -6.94 4.04
C PRO A 338 27.93 -5.60 3.91
N THR A 339 28.68 -4.52 4.08
CA THR A 339 28.22 -3.14 3.95
C THR A 339 27.53 -2.99 2.60
N GLN A 340 26.25 -2.67 2.61
CA GLN A 340 25.55 -2.33 1.36
C GLN A 340 26.28 -1.13 0.74
N GLN A 341 26.99 -1.37 -0.36
CA GLN A 341 27.44 -0.28 -1.21
C GLN A 341 26.20 0.47 -1.68
N LYS A 342 26.10 1.75 -1.29
CA LYS A 342 25.13 2.67 -1.88
C LYS A 342 25.35 2.64 -3.39
N LEU A 343 24.41 2.05 -4.13
CA LEU A 343 24.31 2.27 -5.55
C LEU A 343 23.89 3.75 -5.73
N LEU A 344 24.85 4.53 -6.20
CA LEU A 344 24.67 5.92 -6.63
C LEU A 344 23.77 5.97 -7.85
#